data_dd735b64e8aa632b3a6a8befe916cd61
#
_entry.id   dd735b64e8aa632b3a6a8befe916cd61
#
_cell.length_a   1.000
_cell.length_b   1.000
_cell.length_c   1.000
_cell.angle_alpha   90.00
_cell.angle_beta   90.00
_cell.angle_gamma   90.00
#
_symmetry.space_group_name_H-M   'P 1'
#
loop_
_entity.id
_entity.type
_entity.pdbx_description
1 polymer ?
#
loop_
_entity_poly.entity_id
_entity_poly.type
_entity_poly.pdbx_seq_one_letter_code
_entity_poly.pdbx_strand_id
1 'polypeptide(L)'
;DAGALATNLPAKTAENKPAASAPVVSAPPPPPPDPAYIVAAKSRKKIPFWAMATLSLLPLWAFLYVLAVKPQERVVEGPLAVGAGVYGSCAGCHGAGGAGGAGRVLHQGEVLKTFPKIEDMLNFVYTGSQQYVSAGLKIYGNPDREGGAHALLSYNGNPMPQQGEKYGGGLTEAEILGVVCHERYVISGADPQSEEWKSEYEKWCSPESEIFASLEAGAANFDNLAETYSAMENAPARVGTDPRPSGK
;
A
#
# COMPACT_ATOMS: atom_id res chain seq x y z
N ASP A 1 -31.14 -57.46 17.67
CA ASP A 1 -31.57 -58.42 18.74
C ASP A 1 -32.11 -57.67 19.93
N ALA A 2 -33.42 -58.03 20.22
CA ALA A 2 -34.09 -58.11 21.48
C ALA A 2 -34.09 -56.90 22.43
N GLY A 3 -35.18 -56.51 23.02
CA GLY A 3 -36.47 -57.18 23.25
C GLY A 3 -37.33 -56.27 24.11
N ALA A 4 -38.58 -56.36 23.86
CA ALA A 4 -39.68 -55.73 24.56
C ALA A 4 -39.83 -56.25 26.02
N LEU A 5 -40.31 -55.37 26.89
CA LEU A 5 -41.04 -55.81 28.09
C LEU A 5 -42.09 -54.72 28.41
N ALA A 6 -43.31 -55.11 28.13
CA ALA A 6 -44.53 -54.48 28.60
C ALA A 6 -44.82 -54.92 30.04
N THR A 7 -45.13 -54.00 30.92
CA THR A 7 -45.76 -54.31 32.23
C THR A 7 -47.06 -53.57 32.37
N ASN A 8 -48.16 -54.32 32.31
CA ASN A 8 -49.54 -53.99 32.69
C ASN A 8 -49.63 -53.73 34.19
N LEU A 9 -50.24 -52.63 34.59
CA LEU A 9 -50.74 -52.42 35.96
C LEU A 9 -52.21 -52.00 35.91
N PRO A 10 -53.03 -52.45 36.85
CA PRO A 10 -54.48 -52.40 36.74
C PRO A 10 -55.07 -51.02 37.12
N ALA A 11 -56.22 -50.75 36.52
CA ALA A 11 -57.09 -49.63 36.78
C ALA A 11 -57.61 -49.61 38.22
N LYS A 12 -57.44 -48.46 38.88
CA LYS A 12 -58.07 -48.20 40.18
C LYS A 12 -59.25 -47.26 39.98
N THR A 13 -60.41 -47.75 40.28
CA THR A 13 -61.70 -47.05 40.27
C THR A 13 -61.62 -45.81 41.21
N ALA A 14 -61.87 -44.66 40.70
CA ALA A 14 -61.92 -43.39 41.47
C ALA A 14 -63.39 -43.04 41.69
N GLU A 15 -63.66 -42.84 42.94
CA GLU A 15 -64.93 -42.50 43.58
C GLU A 15 -65.32 -41.03 43.23
N ASN A 16 -66.57 -40.85 42.90
CA ASN A 16 -67.22 -39.64 42.48
C ASN A 16 -67.45 -38.68 43.68
N LYS A 17 -66.71 -37.60 43.76
CA LYS A 17 -66.93 -36.48 44.73
C LYS A 17 -67.52 -35.29 44.02
N PRO A 18 -68.55 -34.62 44.46
CA PRO A 18 -69.18 -33.46 43.78
C PRO A 18 -68.17 -32.27 43.69
N ALA A 19 -68.02 -31.78 42.52
CA ALA A 19 -67.19 -30.61 42.25
C ALA A 19 -67.82 -29.33 42.77
N ALA A 20 -67.12 -28.61 43.63
CA ALA A 20 -67.47 -27.28 44.03
C ALA A 20 -67.27 -26.34 42.84
N SER A 21 -68.27 -25.49 42.58
CA SER A 21 -68.26 -24.51 41.50
C SER A 21 -67.04 -23.58 41.60
N ALA A 22 -66.16 -23.63 40.63
CA ALA A 22 -65.04 -22.72 40.50
C ALA A 22 -65.57 -21.29 40.17
N PRO A 23 -64.94 -20.24 40.68
CA PRO A 23 -65.31 -18.85 40.36
C PRO A 23 -65.06 -18.60 38.89
N VAL A 24 -66.04 -18.00 38.21
CA VAL A 24 -65.94 -17.56 36.80
C VAL A 24 -64.94 -16.43 36.76
N VAL A 25 -63.72 -16.73 36.33
CA VAL A 25 -62.69 -15.70 36.03
C VAL A 25 -63.14 -15.04 34.73
N SER A 26 -63.55 -13.78 34.83
CA SER A 26 -63.84 -12.96 33.64
C SER A 26 -62.63 -12.88 32.75
N ALA A 27 -62.77 -13.24 31.50
CA ALA A 27 -61.70 -13.11 30.48
C ALA A 27 -61.22 -11.65 30.42
N PRO A 28 -59.91 -11.40 30.32
CA PRO A 28 -59.40 -10.04 30.17
C PRO A 28 -60.01 -9.36 28.94
N PRO A 29 -60.23 -8.05 28.94
CA PRO A 29 -60.77 -7.32 27.83
C PRO A 29 -59.90 -7.51 26.59
N PRO A 30 -60.50 -7.61 25.38
CA PRO A 30 -59.70 -7.75 24.15
C PRO A 30 -58.72 -6.59 24.00
N PRO A 31 -57.50 -6.85 23.47
CA PRO A 31 -56.51 -5.83 23.24
C PRO A 31 -57.07 -4.74 22.30
N PRO A 32 -56.61 -3.47 22.46
CA PRO A 32 -57.09 -2.40 21.58
C PRO A 32 -56.70 -2.69 20.11
N PRO A 33 -57.54 -2.24 19.17
CA PRO A 33 -57.30 -2.47 17.75
C PRO A 33 -55.95 -1.88 17.32
N ASP A 34 -55.23 -2.63 16.49
CA ASP A 34 -53.92 -2.19 15.96
C ASP A 34 -54.07 -0.83 15.25
N PRO A 35 -53.11 0.10 15.46
CA PRO A 35 -53.05 1.35 14.70
C PRO A 35 -53.04 1.09 13.18
N ALA A 36 -53.57 2.03 12.41
CA ALA A 36 -53.75 1.89 10.94
C ALA A 36 -52.45 1.52 10.19
N TYR A 37 -51.29 2.01 10.64
CA TYR A 37 -50.00 1.68 10.03
C TYR A 37 -49.58 0.23 10.26
N ILE A 38 -49.91 -0.35 11.43
CA ILE A 38 -49.65 -1.77 11.72
C ILE A 38 -50.55 -2.68 10.89
N VAL A 39 -51.83 -2.31 10.77
CA VAL A 39 -52.79 -3.04 9.91
C VAL A 39 -52.33 -2.99 8.46
N ALA A 40 -51.88 -1.84 7.96
CA ALA A 40 -51.32 -1.70 6.62
C ALA A 40 -50.04 -2.52 6.42
N ALA A 41 -49.16 -2.59 7.42
CA ALA A 41 -47.96 -3.40 7.35
C ALA A 41 -48.25 -4.92 7.34
N LYS A 42 -49.20 -5.37 8.19
CA LYS A 42 -49.68 -6.77 8.23
C LYS A 42 -50.43 -7.20 6.98
N SER A 43 -51.12 -6.29 6.29
CA SER A 43 -51.84 -6.55 5.04
C SER A 43 -50.96 -6.62 3.79
N ARG A 44 -49.72 -6.15 3.85
CA ARG A 44 -48.77 -6.25 2.74
C ARG A 44 -48.29 -7.69 2.58
N LYS A 45 -49.03 -8.47 1.84
CA LYS A 45 -48.67 -9.89 1.57
C LYS A 45 -47.71 -10.10 0.41
N LYS A 46 -47.36 -9.06 -0.37
CA LYS A 46 -46.50 -9.19 -1.57
C LYS A 46 -45.61 -7.96 -1.74
N ILE A 47 -44.35 -8.21 -2.04
CA ILE A 47 -43.45 -7.14 -2.51
C ILE A 47 -43.94 -6.69 -3.90
N PRO A 48 -44.07 -5.40 -4.18
CA PRO A 48 -44.46 -4.91 -5.51
C PRO A 48 -43.52 -5.44 -6.59
N PHE A 49 -44.05 -5.85 -7.73
CA PHE A 49 -43.29 -6.42 -8.83
C PHE A 49 -42.11 -5.54 -9.27
N TRP A 50 -42.29 -4.22 -9.33
CA TRP A 50 -41.21 -3.29 -9.65
C TRP A 50 -40.07 -3.31 -8.64
N ALA A 51 -40.35 -3.50 -7.34
CA ALA A 51 -39.30 -3.58 -6.30
C ALA A 51 -38.52 -4.92 -6.39
N MET A 52 -39.17 -6.00 -6.77
CA MET A 52 -38.50 -7.27 -7.04
C MET A 52 -37.61 -7.17 -8.28
N ALA A 53 -38.08 -6.53 -9.36
CA ALA A 53 -37.30 -6.33 -10.56
C ALA A 53 -36.07 -5.47 -10.31
N THR A 54 -36.20 -4.37 -9.58
CA THR A 54 -35.06 -3.49 -9.26
C THR A 54 -34.07 -4.18 -8.34
N LEU A 55 -34.51 -4.92 -7.29
CA LEU A 55 -33.64 -5.67 -6.39
C LEU A 55 -32.89 -6.78 -7.09
N SER A 56 -33.48 -7.46 -8.07
CA SER A 56 -32.80 -8.50 -8.85
C SER A 56 -31.80 -7.93 -9.88
N LEU A 57 -32.00 -6.71 -10.37
CA LEU A 57 -31.08 -6.05 -11.29
C LEU A 57 -29.91 -5.37 -10.59
N LEU A 58 -30.04 -5.02 -9.30
CA LEU A 58 -28.96 -4.38 -8.53
C LEU A 58 -27.65 -5.18 -8.50
N PRO A 59 -27.64 -6.50 -8.19
CA PRO A 59 -26.40 -7.26 -8.19
C PRO A 59 -25.79 -7.38 -9.60
N LEU A 60 -26.63 -7.50 -10.63
CA LEU A 60 -26.16 -7.48 -12.01
C LEU A 60 -25.52 -6.13 -12.36
N TRP A 61 -26.18 -5.04 -12.00
CA TRP A 61 -25.65 -3.68 -12.21
C TRP A 61 -24.36 -3.46 -11.43
N ALA A 62 -24.31 -3.87 -10.15
CA ALA A 62 -23.09 -3.77 -9.33
C ALA A 62 -21.93 -4.58 -9.93
N PHE A 63 -22.20 -5.78 -10.42
CA PHE A 63 -21.20 -6.61 -11.10
C PHE A 63 -20.69 -5.94 -12.38
N LEU A 64 -21.57 -5.43 -13.22
CA LEU A 64 -21.20 -4.72 -14.45
C LEU A 64 -20.47 -3.41 -14.13
N TYR A 65 -20.86 -2.71 -13.06
CA TYR A 65 -20.18 -1.51 -12.59
C TYR A 65 -18.75 -1.80 -12.16
N VAL A 66 -18.54 -2.85 -11.35
CA VAL A 66 -17.18 -3.29 -10.94
C VAL A 66 -16.32 -3.69 -12.13
N LEU A 67 -16.93 -4.35 -13.15
CA LEU A 67 -16.21 -4.68 -14.39
C LEU A 67 -15.90 -3.45 -15.25
N ALA A 68 -16.76 -2.44 -15.24
CA ALA A 68 -16.60 -1.22 -16.01
C ALA A 68 -15.66 -0.21 -15.34
N VAL A 69 -15.61 -0.17 -14.01
CA VAL A 69 -14.65 0.61 -13.23
C VAL A 69 -13.33 -0.18 -13.20
N LYS A 70 -12.68 -0.27 -14.36
CA LYS A 70 -11.27 -0.64 -14.36
C LYS A 70 -10.54 0.46 -13.58
N PRO A 71 -9.64 0.09 -12.63
CA PRO A 71 -8.67 1.06 -12.14
C PRO A 71 -8.04 1.69 -13.39
N GLN A 72 -8.13 3.00 -13.49
CA GLN A 72 -7.38 3.68 -14.54
C GLN A 72 -5.91 3.38 -14.22
N GLU A 73 -5.32 2.41 -14.95
CA GLU A 73 -3.88 2.29 -14.97
C GLU A 73 -3.41 3.65 -15.47
N ARG A 74 -2.93 4.47 -14.54
CA ARG A 74 -2.12 5.61 -14.95
C ARG A 74 -0.97 4.98 -15.71
N VAL A 75 -0.95 5.18 -17.00
CA VAL A 75 0.25 4.95 -17.78
C VAL A 75 1.24 5.92 -17.18
N VAL A 76 2.01 5.44 -16.23
CA VAL A 76 3.11 6.19 -15.64
C VAL A 76 4.20 6.06 -16.69
N GLU A 77 4.45 7.13 -17.42
CA GLU A 77 5.55 7.21 -18.38
C GLU A 77 6.79 7.76 -17.69
N GLY A 78 7.95 7.60 -18.31
CA GLY A 78 9.20 8.16 -17.82
C GLY A 78 9.78 7.44 -16.59
N PRO A 79 10.52 8.17 -15.73
CA PRO A 79 11.32 7.58 -14.65
C PRO A 79 10.49 6.73 -13.67
N LEU A 80 9.29 7.18 -13.30
CA LEU A 80 8.46 6.44 -12.34
C LEU A 80 7.99 5.09 -12.88
N ALA A 81 7.70 4.98 -14.19
CA ALA A 81 7.32 3.71 -14.82
C ALA A 81 8.49 2.73 -14.84
N VAL A 82 9.65 3.21 -15.26
CA VAL A 82 10.90 2.43 -15.23
C VAL A 82 11.19 1.96 -13.82
N GLY A 83 11.11 2.88 -12.84
CA GLY A 83 11.36 2.58 -11.45
C GLY A 83 10.42 1.56 -10.84
N ALA A 84 9.13 1.59 -11.20
CA ALA A 84 8.17 0.59 -10.75
C ALA A 84 8.54 -0.82 -11.25
N GLY A 85 9.02 -0.93 -12.49
CA GLY A 85 9.51 -2.19 -13.05
C GLY A 85 10.76 -2.71 -12.33
N VAL A 86 11.72 -1.83 -12.06
CA VAL A 86 12.99 -2.17 -11.38
C VAL A 86 12.79 -2.50 -9.91
N TYR A 87 11.86 -1.82 -9.21
CA TYR A 87 11.63 -1.97 -7.77
C TYR A 87 11.29 -3.40 -7.36
N GLY A 88 10.77 -4.22 -8.26
CA GLY A 88 10.53 -5.64 -8.00
C GLY A 88 11.74 -6.39 -7.45
N SER A 89 12.95 -6.05 -7.90
CA SER A 89 14.21 -6.62 -7.41
C SER A 89 14.59 -6.09 -6.00
N CYS A 90 14.25 -4.86 -5.69
CA CYS A 90 14.51 -4.20 -4.41
C CYS A 90 13.54 -4.69 -3.31
N ALA A 91 12.33 -5.05 -3.72
CA ALA A 91 11.25 -5.49 -2.83
C ALA A 91 11.60 -6.74 -2.02
N GLY A 92 12.50 -7.60 -2.52
CA GLY A 92 12.97 -8.79 -1.82
C GLY A 92 13.61 -8.48 -0.47
N CYS A 93 14.32 -7.35 -0.36
CA CYS A 93 14.94 -6.90 0.88
C CYS A 93 14.14 -5.79 1.58
N HIS A 94 13.56 -4.86 0.82
CA HIS A 94 12.90 -3.67 1.35
C HIS A 94 11.38 -3.81 1.52
N GLY A 95 10.80 -4.94 1.07
CA GLY A 95 9.34 -5.16 1.05
C GLY A 95 8.66 -4.46 -0.12
N ALA A 96 7.55 -5.01 -0.62
CA ALA A 96 6.84 -4.49 -1.79
C ALA A 96 6.33 -3.03 -1.60
N GLY A 97 6.00 -2.64 -0.37
CA GLY A 97 5.60 -1.28 0.01
C GLY A 97 6.68 -0.53 0.80
N GLY A 98 7.93 -0.96 0.77
CA GLY A 98 9.01 -0.29 1.47
C GLY A 98 8.99 -0.46 3.00
N ALA A 99 8.26 -1.44 3.53
CA ALA A 99 8.13 -1.66 4.97
C ALA A 99 9.40 -2.22 5.63
N GLY A 100 10.42 -2.52 4.84
CA GLY A 100 11.66 -3.12 5.32
C GLY A 100 11.58 -4.63 5.40
N GLY A 101 12.66 -5.22 5.92
CA GLY A 101 12.85 -6.67 6.05
C GLY A 101 14.32 -6.98 6.26
N ALA A 102 14.96 -7.64 5.32
CA ALA A 102 16.41 -7.76 5.29
C ALA A 102 17.10 -6.39 5.05
N GLY A 103 16.46 -5.52 4.28
CA GLY A 103 16.85 -4.13 4.07
C GLY A 103 16.07 -3.15 4.95
N ARG A 104 16.50 -1.89 5.00
CA ARG A 104 15.88 -0.83 5.77
C ARG A 104 14.52 -0.46 5.22
N VAL A 105 13.72 0.13 6.11
CA VAL A 105 12.45 0.77 5.77
C VAL A 105 12.69 1.93 4.80
N LEU A 106 11.85 2.04 3.77
CA LEU A 106 11.88 3.11 2.76
C LEU A 106 10.65 4.01 2.81
N HIS A 107 9.50 3.50 3.31
CA HIS A 107 8.22 4.22 3.34
C HIS A 107 8.16 5.29 4.45
N GLN A 108 7.04 6.05 4.48
CA GLN A 108 6.76 7.05 5.53
C GLN A 108 7.84 8.13 5.67
N GLY A 109 8.41 8.54 4.55
CA GLY A 109 9.42 9.59 4.53
C GLY A 109 10.83 9.16 4.96
N GLU A 110 11.08 7.87 5.29
CA GLU A 110 12.38 7.44 5.78
C GLU A 110 13.52 7.64 4.76
N VAL A 111 13.22 7.41 3.47
CA VAL A 111 14.17 7.70 2.39
C VAL A 111 14.49 9.19 2.32
N LEU A 112 13.48 10.05 2.44
CA LEU A 112 13.62 11.50 2.34
C LEU A 112 14.41 12.07 3.52
N LYS A 113 14.23 11.53 4.72
CA LYS A 113 15.01 11.88 5.91
C LYS A 113 16.46 11.43 5.78
N THR A 114 16.68 10.24 5.19
CA THR A 114 18.01 9.67 5.01
C THR A 114 18.78 10.38 3.90
N PHE A 115 18.11 10.69 2.80
CA PHE A 115 18.68 11.35 1.63
C PHE A 115 17.84 12.58 1.24
N PRO A 116 18.02 13.74 1.88
CA PRO A 116 17.33 14.96 1.48
C PRO A 116 17.62 15.35 0.02
N LYS A 117 18.83 15.07 -0.46
CA LYS A 117 19.24 15.30 -1.85
C LYS A 117 19.15 13.99 -2.65
N ILE A 118 18.50 14.01 -3.79
CA ILE A 118 18.37 12.85 -4.66
C ILE A 118 19.72 12.34 -5.15
N GLU A 119 20.67 13.23 -5.40
CA GLU A 119 22.00 12.90 -5.88
C GLU A 119 22.79 12.02 -4.91
N ASP A 120 22.59 12.20 -3.60
CA ASP A 120 23.23 11.36 -2.58
C ASP A 120 22.62 9.96 -2.56
N MET A 121 21.31 9.87 -2.80
CA MET A 121 20.62 8.58 -2.90
C MET A 121 21.02 7.84 -4.16
N LEU A 122 21.10 8.53 -5.30
CA LEU A 122 21.57 7.96 -6.57
C LEU A 122 22.96 7.36 -6.41
N ASN A 123 23.89 8.11 -5.81
CA ASN A 123 25.25 7.64 -5.55
C ASN A 123 25.25 6.40 -4.65
N PHE A 124 24.46 6.40 -3.57
CA PHE A 124 24.38 5.28 -2.63
C PHE A 124 23.79 4.02 -3.28
N VAL A 125 22.72 4.15 -4.06
CA VAL A 125 22.11 3.02 -4.78
C VAL A 125 23.05 2.47 -5.85
N TYR A 126 23.73 3.36 -6.59
CA TYR A 126 24.70 2.97 -7.61
C TYR A 126 25.83 2.13 -7.03
N THR A 127 26.44 2.62 -5.94
CA THR A 127 27.67 2.04 -5.37
C THR A 127 27.40 0.94 -4.36
N GLY A 128 26.27 0.95 -3.67
CA GLY A 128 25.97 0.03 -2.58
C GLY A 128 26.81 0.29 -1.32
N SER A 129 26.36 -0.21 -0.19
CA SER A 129 27.02 0.05 1.11
C SER A 129 28.39 -0.60 1.24
N GLN A 130 28.64 -1.69 0.51
CA GLN A 130 29.96 -2.36 0.56
C GLN A 130 31.05 -1.48 -0.04
N GLN A 131 30.77 -0.75 -1.10
CA GLN A 131 31.75 0.15 -1.71
C GLN A 131 32.07 1.34 -0.79
N TYR A 132 31.07 1.82 -0.02
CA TYR A 132 31.32 2.82 1.02
C TYR A 132 32.31 2.32 2.08
N VAL A 133 32.14 1.05 2.53
CA VAL A 133 33.11 0.43 3.45
C VAL A 133 34.50 0.36 2.81
N SER A 134 34.59 -0.09 1.56
CA SER A 134 35.87 -0.22 0.84
C SER A 134 36.57 1.13 0.65
N ALA A 135 35.80 2.20 0.51
CA ALA A 135 36.29 3.59 0.43
C ALA A 135 36.65 4.18 1.81
N GLY A 136 36.53 3.43 2.90
CA GLY A 136 36.83 3.88 4.26
C GLY A 136 35.79 4.81 4.88
N LEU A 137 34.62 4.96 4.24
CA LEU A 137 33.50 5.67 4.81
C LEU A 137 32.88 4.85 5.93
N LYS A 138 32.36 5.51 6.96
CA LYS A 138 31.79 4.84 8.13
C LYS A 138 30.28 5.01 8.27
N ILE A 139 29.74 6.05 7.61
CA ILE A 139 28.33 6.43 7.69
C ILE A 139 27.82 6.80 6.30
N TYR A 140 26.50 6.76 6.14
CA TYR A 140 25.78 7.27 4.98
C TYR A 140 24.49 7.97 5.38
N GLY A 141 23.96 8.79 4.48
CA GLY A 141 22.76 9.56 4.72
C GLY A 141 23.00 10.85 5.51
N ASN A 142 21.91 11.53 5.81
CA ASN A 142 21.90 12.86 6.44
C ASN A 142 22.34 12.77 7.91
N PRO A 143 23.40 13.46 8.32
CA PRO A 143 23.82 13.51 9.71
C PRO A 143 22.85 14.27 10.63
N ASP A 144 22.06 15.18 10.06
CA ASP A 144 21.15 16.05 10.81
C ASP A 144 19.75 15.43 11.01
N ARG A 145 19.51 14.22 10.48
CA ARG A 145 18.25 13.53 10.72
C ARG A 145 18.12 13.10 12.20
N GLU A 146 16.89 12.93 12.67
CA GLU A 146 16.64 12.32 13.98
C GLU A 146 17.31 10.94 14.05
N GLY A 147 18.18 10.74 15.02
CA GLY A 147 19.02 9.54 15.17
C GLY A 147 20.33 9.57 14.36
N GLY A 148 20.64 10.65 13.66
CA GLY A 148 21.87 10.85 12.90
C GLY A 148 21.98 10.01 11.62
N ALA A 149 23.14 10.10 10.97
CA ALA A 149 23.46 9.27 9.81
C ALA A 149 23.53 7.78 10.19
N HIS A 150 23.26 6.91 9.23
CA HIS A 150 23.34 5.48 9.44
C HIS A 150 24.78 4.98 9.41
N ALA A 151 25.17 4.16 10.38
CA ALA A 151 26.41 3.38 10.28
C ALA A 151 26.26 2.30 9.20
N LEU A 152 27.33 2.11 8.43
CA LEU A 152 27.36 1.09 7.39
C LEU A 152 27.24 -0.31 8.01
N LEU A 153 26.52 -1.20 7.33
CA LEU A 153 26.28 -2.59 7.73
C LEU A 153 25.65 -2.76 9.11
N SER A 154 25.08 -1.69 9.68
CA SER A 154 24.47 -1.71 11.02
C SER A 154 23.06 -2.31 11.06
N TYR A 155 22.43 -2.50 9.89
CA TYR A 155 21.08 -3.05 9.80
C TYR A 155 21.15 -4.52 9.36
N ASN A 156 20.82 -5.43 10.27
CA ASN A 156 20.84 -6.89 10.06
C ASN A 156 22.17 -7.47 9.53
N GLY A 157 23.26 -6.69 9.55
CA GLY A 157 24.57 -7.11 9.06
C GLY A 157 24.69 -7.31 7.55
N ASN A 158 23.60 -7.07 6.79
CA ASN A 158 23.58 -7.26 5.35
C ASN A 158 23.96 -5.96 4.62
N PRO A 159 24.91 -6.03 3.67
CA PRO A 159 25.18 -4.89 2.81
C PRO A 159 24.02 -4.68 1.82
N MET A 160 23.72 -3.42 1.49
CA MET A 160 22.98 -3.12 0.28
C MET A 160 23.89 -3.40 -0.91
N PRO A 161 23.47 -4.28 -1.84
CA PRO A 161 24.29 -4.59 -3.01
C PRO A 161 24.41 -3.36 -3.93
N GLN A 162 25.53 -3.25 -4.62
CA GLN A 162 25.73 -2.28 -5.69
C GLN A 162 24.78 -2.57 -6.84
N GLN A 163 24.21 -1.52 -7.43
CA GLN A 163 23.33 -1.65 -8.59
C GLN A 163 24.01 -1.19 -9.88
N GLY A 164 24.99 -0.30 -9.79
CA GLY A 164 25.70 0.26 -10.93
C GLY A 164 26.69 -0.70 -11.58
N GLU A 165 26.79 -0.62 -12.90
CA GLU A 165 27.63 -1.51 -13.72
C GLU A 165 29.12 -1.49 -13.35
N LYS A 166 29.65 -0.33 -12.96
CA LYS A 166 31.07 -0.19 -12.56
C LYS A 166 31.48 -1.20 -11.47
N TYR A 167 30.56 -1.60 -10.60
CA TYR A 167 30.79 -2.52 -9.51
C TYR A 167 30.16 -3.89 -9.72
N GLY A 168 29.73 -4.19 -10.96
CA GLY A 168 29.11 -5.46 -11.32
C GLY A 168 27.62 -5.53 -11.00
N GLY A 169 26.96 -4.39 -10.76
CA GLY A 169 25.50 -4.28 -10.77
C GLY A 169 24.95 -4.45 -12.18
N GLY A 170 23.65 -4.66 -12.29
CA GLY A 170 22.98 -4.91 -13.56
C GLY A 170 22.07 -3.78 -14.04
N LEU A 171 22.04 -2.64 -13.33
CA LEU A 171 21.17 -1.51 -13.68
C LEU A 171 21.95 -0.41 -14.39
N THR A 172 21.35 0.10 -15.44
CA THR A 172 21.79 1.35 -16.09
C THR A 172 21.53 2.55 -15.17
N GLU A 173 22.18 3.67 -15.43
CA GLU A 173 21.98 4.90 -14.63
C GLU A 173 20.56 5.45 -14.77
N ALA A 174 19.92 5.30 -15.93
CA ALA A 174 18.51 5.65 -16.12
C ALA A 174 17.58 4.77 -15.26
N GLU A 175 17.85 3.47 -15.18
CA GLU A 175 17.08 2.55 -14.32
C GLU A 175 17.29 2.85 -12.84
N ILE A 176 18.52 3.22 -12.42
CA ILE A 176 18.82 3.64 -11.06
C ILE A 176 18.08 4.95 -10.74
N LEU A 177 18.08 5.93 -11.65
CA LEU A 177 17.27 7.13 -11.47
C LEU A 177 15.79 6.79 -11.36
N GLY A 178 15.29 5.94 -12.23
CA GLY A 178 13.90 5.49 -12.20
C GLY A 178 13.50 4.88 -10.86
N VAL A 179 14.28 3.91 -10.34
CA VAL A 179 13.96 3.27 -9.06
C VAL A 179 14.06 4.23 -7.89
N VAL A 180 15.04 5.14 -7.87
CA VAL A 180 15.16 6.18 -6.85
C VAL A 180 13.96 7.13 -6.88
N CYS A 181 13.49 7.54 -8.06
CA CYS A 181 12.26 8.32 -8.19
C CYS A 181 11.04 7.55 -7.63
N HIS A 182 10.91 6.28 -7.96
CA HIS A 182 9.83 5.45 -7.44
C HIS A 182 9.89 5.34 -5.90
N GLU A 183 11.06 5.12 -5.33
CA GLU A 183 11.24 5.03 -3.88
C GLU A 183 10.92 6.36 -3.16
N ARG A 184 11.28 7.50 -3.74
CA ARG A 184 11.01 8.83 -3.16
C ARG A 184 9.54 9.22 -3.26
N TYR A 185 8.95 9.11 -4.45
CA TYR A 185 7.63 9.68 -4.74
C TYR A 185 6.47 8.67 -4.56
N VAL A 186 6.71 7.38 -4.76
CA VAL A 186 5.66 6.36 -4.61
C VAL A 186 5.74 5.66 -3.26
N ILE A 187 6.93 5.19 -2.88
CA ILE A 187 7.11 4.40 -1.65
C ILE A 187 7.20 5.32 -0.42
N SER A 188 8.04 6.35 -0.47
CA SER A 188 8.29 7.26 0.66
C SER A 188 7.25 8.37 0.79
N GLY A 189 6.53 8.67 -0.30
CA GLY A 189 5.38 9.56 -0.29
C GLY A 189 5.71 11.05 -0.41
N ALA A 190 6.82 11.42 -1.07
CA ALA A 190 7.04 12.82 -1.45
C ALA A 190 5.91 13.29 -2.36
N ASP A 191 5.34 14.47 -2.07
CA ASP A 191 4.29 15.04 -2.90
C ASP A 191 4.90 15.90 -4.03
N PRO A 192 4.77 15.46 -5.30
CA PRO A 192 5.34 16.18 -6.45
C PRO A 192 4.70 17.55 -6.69
N GLN A 193 3.59 17.87 -6.04
CA GLN A 193 2.92 19.17 -6.14
C GLN A 193 3.30 20.12 -5.00
N SER A 194 3.98 19.65 -3.96
CA SER A 194 4.41 20.49 -2.85
C SER A 194 5.58 21.40 -3.27
N GLU A 195 5.67 22.59 -2.67
CA GLU A 195 6.78 23.51 -2.90
C GLU A 195 8.15 22.89 -2.59
N GLU A 196 8.19 21.98 -1.64
CA GLU A 196 9.41 21.30 -1.20
C GLU A 196 9.96 20.34 -2.28
N TRP A 197 9.10 19.58 -2.94
CA TRP A 197 9.52 18.49 -3.82
C TRP A 197 9.28 18.73 -5.31
N LYS A 198 8.51 19.76 -5.66
CA LYS A 198 8.15 20.05 -7.03
C LYS A 198 9.36 20.23 -7.95
N SER A 199 10.32 21.05 -7.52
CA SER A 199 11.52 21.33 -8.33
C SER A 199 12.40 20.08 -8.54
N GLU A 200 12.51 19.22 -7.52
CA GLU A 200 13.23 17.95 -7.66
C GLU A 200 12.48 17.03 -8.62
N TYR A 201 11.15 16.90 -8.43
CA TYR A 201 10.31 16.05 -9.27
C TYR A 201 10.39 16.44 -10.75
N GLU A 202 10.18 17.73 -11.06
CA GLU A 202 10.21 18.22 -12.43
C GLU A 202 11.56 17.98 -13.09
N LYS A 203 12.64 18.17 -12.36
CA LYS A 203 14.02 17.99 -12.85
C LYS A 203 14.39 16.53 -13.10
N TRP A 204 14.06 15.64 -12.16
CA TRP A 204 14.57 14.27 -12.13
C TRP A 204 13.56 13.20 -12.47
N CYS A 205 12.32 13.36 -12.01
CA CYS A 205 11.36 12.28 -11.90
C CYS A 205 10.10 12.45 -12.75
N SER A 206 9.92 13.60 -13.39
CA SER A 206 8.80 13.82 -14.30
C SER A 206 9.01 13.08 -15.63
N PRO A 207 7.93 12.79 -16.37
CA PRO A 207 8.04 12.23 -17.73
C PRO A 207 8.82 13.12 -18.69
N GLU A 208 8.85 14.44 -18.42
CA GLU A 208 9.53 15.45 -19.22
C GLU A 208 10.98 15.71 -18.78
N SER A 209 11.51 14.94 -17.83
CA SER A 209 12.86 15.12 -17.31
C SER A 209 13.91 14.98 -18.42
N GLU A 210 14.59 16.09 -18.72
CA GLU A 210 15.71 16.10 -19.67
C GLU A 210 16.90 15.27 -19.16
N ILE A 211 17.09 15.23 -17.84
CA ILE A 211 18.14 14.43 -17.21
C ILE A 211 17.86 12.93 -17.46
N PHE A 212 16.62 12.49 -17.21
CA PHE A 212 16.26 11.09 -17.45
C PHE A 212 16.42 10.72 -18.92
N ALA A 213 15.90 11.54 -19.84
CA ALA A 213 16.02 11.31 -21.26
C ALA A 213 17.48 11.24 -21.73
N SER A 214 18.38 12.05 -21.18
CA SER A 214 19.78 12.01 -21.54
C SER A 214 20.54 10.80 -20.99
N LEU A 215 20.20 10.35 -19.78
CA LEU A 215 20.72 9.10 -19.23
C LEU A 215 20.25 7.88 -20.01
N GLU A 216 18.97 7.85 -20.38
CA GLU A 216 18.40 6.79 -21.21
C GLU A 216 19.03 6.70 -22.60
N ALA A 217 19.31 7.87 -23.20
CA ALA A 217 20.00 7.97 -24.47
C ALA A 217 21.53 7.76 -24.40
N GLY A 218 22.11 7.65 -23.20
CA GLY A 218 23.56 7.62 -22.99
C GLY A 218 24.29 8.91 -23.36
N ALA A 219 23.57 10.03 -23.45
CA ALA A 219 24.14 11.35 -23.75
C ALA A 219 24.81 12.01 -22.52
N ALA A 220 24.39 11.61 -21.32
CA ALA A 220 25.01 11.98 -20.06
C ALA A 220 25.17 10.73 -19.18
N ASN A 221 25.97 10.86 -18.11
CA ASN A 221 26.17 9.84 -17.09
C ASN A 221 26.35 10.52 -15.72
N PHE A 222 26.33 9.74 -14.63
CA PHE A 222 26.41 10.26 -13.26
C PHE A 222 27.72 11.02 -12.97
N ASP A 223 28.80 10.77 -13.69
CA ASP A 223 30.07 11.48 -13.50
C ASP A 223 30.07 12.87 -14.17
N ASN A 224 29.40 13.03 -15.32
CA ASN A 224 29.39 14.30 -16.07
C ASN A 224 28.08 15.11 -15.95
N LEU A 225 27.05 14.56 -15.32
CA LEU A 225 25.71 15.13 -15.29
C LEU A 225 25.67 16.56 -14.73
N ALA A 226 26.39 16.82 -13.63
CA ALA A 226 26.46 18.15 -13.02
C ALA A 226 27.11 19.20 -13.96
N GLU A 227 28.10 18.79 -14.74
CA GLU A 227 28.73 19.67 -15.74
C GLU A 227 27.80 19.91 -16.93
N THR A 228 27.21 18.84 -17.47
CA THR A 228 26.30 18.89 -18.62
C THR A 228 25.12 19.84 -18.36
N TYR A 229 24.55 19.81 -17.15
CA TYR A 229 23.39 20.61 -16.77
C TYR A 229 23.74 21.82 -15.89
N SER A 230 24.98 22.27 -15.90
CA SER A 230 25.45 23.42 -15.06
C SER A 230 24.71 24.71 -15.33
N ALA A 231 24.12 24.90 -16.51
CA ALA A 231 23.35 26.08 -16.88
C ALA A 231 21.86 26.00 -16.52
N MET A 232 21.39 24.86 -16.04
CA MET A 232 20.01 24.66 -15.63
C MET A 232 19.69 25.43 -14.35
N GLU A 233 18.50 26.03 -14.29
CA GLU A 233 18.02 26.59 -13.03
C GLU A 233 17.96 25.48 -11.96
N ASN A 234 18.58 25.72 -10.81
CA ASN A 234 18.81 24.71 -9.78
C ASN A 234 19.59 23.49 -10.32
N ALA A 235 20.74 23.76 -10.96
CA ALA A 235 21.61 22.74 -11.53
C ALA A 235 21.80 21.54 -10.59
N PRO A 236 21.83 20.29 -11.12
CA PRO A 236 22.06 19.11 -10.29
C PRO A 236 23.42 19.15 -9.63
N ALA A 237 23.49 18.71 -8.38
CA ALA A 237 24.78 18.47 -7.75
C ALA A 237 25.44 17.21 -8.36
N ARG A 238 26.72 17.01 -8.06
CA ARG A 238 27.45 15.84 -8.53
C ARG A 238 26.82 14.55 -7.96
N VAL A 239 26.45 13.62 -8.81
CA VAL A 239 26.10 12.26 -8.43
C VAL A 239 27.36 11.44 -8.24
N GLY A 240 28.10 11.21 -9.31
CA GLY A 240 29.34 10.41 -9.35
C GLY A 240 29.11 8.91 -9.22
N THR A 241 30.06 8.15 -9.71
CA THR A 241 30.04 6.67 -9.66
C THR A 241 30.96 6.09 -8.57
N ASP A 242 31.67 6.91 -7.83
CA ASP A 242 32.45 6.50 -6.67
C ASP A 242 31.76 6.84 -5.35
N PRO A 243 31.91 6.02 -4.29
CA PRO A 243 31.31 6.30 -2.99
C PRO A 243 31.77 7.64 -2.44
N ARG A 244 30.86 8.46 -1.99
CA ARG A 244 31.13 9.77 -1.41
C ARG A 244 30.31 10.05 -0.15
N PRO A 245 30.78 10.88 0.76
CA PRO A 245 29.97 11.31 1.90
C PRO A 245 28.70 12.02 1.41
N SER A 246 27.57 11.72 2.05
CA SER A 246 26.31 12.44 1.80
C SER A 246 26.33 13.84 2.43
N GLY A 247 25.55 14.76 1.87
CA GLY A 247 25.33 16.07 2.48
C GLY A 247 26.42 17.14 2.20
N LYS A 248 27.33 16.88 1.26
CA LYS A 248 28.39 17.86 0.86
C LYS A 248 28.15 18.42 -0.51
#